data_7dd4b74426a08142573c09a50ae96ee3
#
_entry.id   7dd4b74426a08142573c09a50ae96ee3
#
_cell.length_a   1.000
_cell.length_b   1.000
_cell.length_c   1.000
_cell.angle_alpha   90.00
_cell.angle_beta   90.00
_cell.angle_gamma   90.00
#
_symmetry.space_group_name_H-M   'P 1'
#
loop_
_entity.id
_entity.type
_entity.pdbx_description
1 polymer ?
#
loop_
_entity_poly.entity_id
_entity_poly.type
_entity_poly.pdbx_seq_one_letter_code
_entity_poly.pdbx_strand_id
1 'polypeptide(L)'
;MYRKDSERWLKHADFIVLDLICLQIAYVLAYAICGHGFNPYATIIYRDMAIFLELADLVVIFAYGTMKSVLKRGYYRDFVVTLKHTIMVGVLAVLYLFLIQETEKFSRLTLILTMAIYLVLTYTVRVLWKKLLGKQMKDGGERKLLIITSEE
;
A
#
# COMPACT_ATOMS: atom_id res chain seq x y z
N MET A 1 -14.83 22.35 -16.75
CA MET A 1 -14.11 21.10 -17.11
C MET A 1 -13.08 20.64 -16.07
N TYR A 2 -12.75 21.48 -15.09
CA TYR A 2 -11.73 21.25 -14.05
C TYR A 2 -12.18 20.44 -12.81
N ARG A 3 -13.48 20.23 -12.63
CA ARG A 3 -14.05 19.60 -11.41
C ARG A 3 -14.06 18.06 -11.41
N LYS A 4 -13.86 17.44 -12.56
CA LYS A 4 -13.97 15.99 -12.74
C LYS A 4 -12.65 15.22 -12.44
N ASP A 5 -11.53 15.92 -12.49
CA ASP A 5 -10.21 15.32 -12.24
C ASP A 5 -9.85 15.30 -10.75
N SER A 6 -10.31 16.27 -9.97
CA SER A 6 -10.05 16.33 -8.52
C SER A 6 -10.78 15.22 -7.76
N GLU A 7 -12.00 14.87 -8.14
CA GLU A 7 -12.74 13.75 -7.52
C GLU A 7 -12.13 12.39 -7.85
N ARG A 8 -11.43 12.29 -8.97
CA ARG A 8 -10.76 11.07 -9.40
C ARG A 8 -9.46 10.85 -8.59
N TRP A 9 -8.79 11.92 -8.22
CA TRP A 9 -7.56 11.90 -7.41
C TRP A 9 -7.86 11.57 -5.95
N LEU A 10 -8.90 12.17 -5.37
CA LEU A 10 -9.36 11.93 -4.01
C LEU A 10 -9.75 10.45 -3.76
N LYS A 11 -10.36 9.79 -4.75
CA LYS A 11 -10.71 8.36 -4.66
C LYS A 11 -9.50 7.41 -4.65
N HIS A 12 -8.31 7.89 -5.03
CA HIS A 12 -7.09 7.11 -4.99
C HIS A 12 -6.22 7.45 -3.77
N ALA A 13 -6.41 8.62 -3.16
CA ALA A 13 -5.70 9.05 -1.97
C ALA A 13 -5.97 8.12 -0.78
N ASP A 14 -7.20 7.62 -0.63
CA ASP A 14 -7.57 6.69 0.45
C ASP A 14 -6.71 5.41 0.42
N PHE A 15 -6.43 4.88 -0.77
CA PHE A 15 -5.58 3.69 -0.90
C PHE A 15 -4.12 3.97 -0.60
N ILE A 16 -3.62 5.18 -0.90
CA ILE A 16 -2.25 5.58 -0.58
C ILE A 16 -2.09 5.68 0.94
N VAL A 17 -3.02 6.34 1.62
CA VAL A 17 -3.00 6.46 3.08
C VAL A 17 -3.08 5.09 3.75
N LEU A 18 -3.96 4.21 3.27
CA LEU A 18 -4.08 2.85 3.79
C LEU A 18 -2.79 2.05 3.59
N ASP A 19 -2.11 2.22 2.46
CA ASP A 19 -0.85 1.53 2.15
C ASP A 19 0.26 1.96 3.12
N LEU A 20 0.43 3.28 3.34
CA LEU A 20 1.38 3.83 4.31
C LEU A 20 1.10 3.34 5.74
N ILE A 21 -0.16 3.34 6.17
CA ILE A 21 -0.55 2.81 7.48
C ILE A 21 -0.21 1.32 7.60
N CYS A 22 -0.50 0.53 6.57
CA CYS A 22 -0.17 -0.90 6.54
C CYS A 22 1.35 -1.13 6.65
N LEU A 23 2.15 -0.30 5.97
CA LEU A 23 3.61 -0.37 6.02
C LEU A 23 4.14 -0.10 7.42
N GLN A 24 3.65 0.95 8.10
CA GLN A 24 4.06 1.26 9.47
C GLN A 24 3.65 0.18 10.47
N ILE A 25 2.43 -0.33 10.36
CA ILE A 25 1.98 -1.44 11.22
C ILE A 25 2.85 -2.67 10.98
N ALA A 26 3.13 -3.01 9.72
CA ALA A 26 4.00 -4.14 9.38
C ALA A 26 5.41 -3.98 9.96
N TYR A 27 5.96 -2.76 9.90
CA TYR A 27 7.27 -2.45 10.44
C TYR A 27 7.34 -2.60 11.96
N VAL A 28 6.38 -2.04 12.68
CA VAL A 28 6.29 -2.16 14.15
C VAL A 28 6.11 -3.61 14.57
N LEU A 29 5.25 -4.37 13.88
CA LEU A 29 5.03 -5.79 14.16
C LEU A 29 6.30 -6.62 13.90
N ALA A 30 6.99 -6.40 12.79
CA ALA A 30 8.23 -7.09 12.48
C ALA A 30 9.31 -6.80 13.53
N TYR A 31 9.43 -5.55 13.96
CA TYR A 31 10.36 -5.14 15.01
C TYR A 31 10.06 -5.84 16.34
N ALA A 32 8.78 -5.92 16.73
CA ALA A 32 8.34 -6.58 17.95
C ALA A 32 8.60 -8.09 17.90
N ILE A 33 8.31 -8.75 16.76
CA ILE A 33 8.52 -10.20 16.57
C ILE A 33 10.02 -10.54 16.62
N CYS A 34 10.89 -9.66 16.12
CA CYS A 34 12.34 -9.86 16.20
C CYS A 34 12.93 -9.65 17.61
N GLY A 35 12.10 -9.37 18.62
CA GLY A 35 12.52 -9.27 20.01
C GLY A 35 13.18 -7.95 20.39
N HIS A 36 13.09 -6.93 19.54
CA HIS A 36 13.66 -5.60 19.78
C HIS A 36 12.76 -4.69 20.65
N GLY A 37 11.55 -5.15 21.01
CA GLY A 37 10.56 -4.37 21.77
C GLY A 37 9.45 -3.82 20.90
N PHE A 38 8.62 -2.93 21.44
CA PHE A 38 7.46 -2.38 20.73
C PHE A 38 7.68 -0.99 20.08
N ASN A 39 8.83 -0.37 20.35
CA ASN A 39 9.10 0.99 19.88
C ASN A 39 10.33 1.04 18.97
N PRO A 40 10.17 0.88 17.66
CA PRO A 40 11.28 0.96 16.71
C PRO A 40 11.86 2.37 16.59
N TYR A 41 11.12 3.40 16.99
CA TYR A 41 11.54 4.80 16.86
C TYR A 41 12.52 5.25 17.95
N ALA A 42 12.75 4.43 18.98
CA ALA A 42 13.72 4.71 20.04
C ALA A 42 15.18 4.64 19.54
N THR A 43 15.45 3.81 18.54
CA THR A 43 16.77 3.65 17.94
C THR A 43 16.87 4.42 16.63
N ILE A 44 17.88 5.25 16.48
CA ILE A 44 18.05 6.16 15.34
C ILE A 44 17.96 5.42 13.99
N ILE A 45 18.70 4.32 13.83
CA ILE A 45 18.73 3.57 12.58
C ILE A 45 17.37 2.99 12.19
N TYR A 46 16.60 2.49 13.16
CA TYR A 46 15.27 1.93 12.89
C TYR A 46 14.24 3.03 12.61
N ARG A 47 14.37 4.19 13.26
CA ARG A 47 13.54 5.37 12.97
C ARG A 47 13.79 5.89 11.56
N ASP A 48 15.06 6.07 11.20
CA ASP A 48 15.44 6.59 9.89
C ASP A 48 15.04 5.61 8.78
N MET A 49 15.12 4.30 9.05
CA MET A 49 14.62 3.27 8.15
C MET A 49 13.09 3.31 7.99
N ALA A 50 12.34 3.57 9.05
CA ALA A 50 10.88 3.72 8.98
C ALA A 50 10.49 4.89 8.06
N ILE A 51 11.13 6.04 8.23
CA ILE A 51 10.91 7.24 7.39
C ILE A 51 11.29 6.93 5.94
N PHE A 52 12.43 6.28 5.71
CA PHE A 52 12.87 5.92 4.37
C PHE A 52 11.89 4.96 3.67
N LEU A 53 11.36 3.97 4.38
CA LEU A 53 10.38 3.03 3.85
C LEU A 53 9.11 3.73 3.37
N GLU A 54 8.61 4.72 4.13
CA GLU A 54 7.46 5.53 3.70
C GLU A 54 7.75 6.35 2.45
N LEU A 55 8.93 6.99 2.40
CA LEU A 55 9.34 7.75 1.21
C LEU A 55 9.51 6.83 0.00
N ALA A 56 10.11 5.65 0.18
CA ALA A 56 10.28 4.67 -0.89
C ALA A 56 8.92 4.17 -1.40
N ASP A 57 7.98 3.91 -0.50
CA ASP A 57 6.63 3.50 -0.85
C ASP A 57 5.92 4.56 -1.70
N LEU A 58 5.97 5.82 -1.29
CA LEU A 58 5.43 6.95 -2.06
C LEU A 58 6.08 7.06 -3.45
N VAL A 59 7.40 6.96 -3.52
CA VAL A 59 8.14 7.02 -4.80
C VAL A 59 7.68 5.90 -5.74
N VAL A 60 7.53 4.67 -5.24
CA VAL A 60 7.08 3.53 -6.04
C VAL A 60 5.62 3.71 -6.47
N ILE A 61 4.73 4.22 -5.60
CA ILE A 61 3.34 4.52 -5.95
C ILE A 61 3.27 5.51 -7.12
N PHE A 62 4.02 6.60 -7.04
CA PHE A 62 4.01 7.63 -8.08
C PHE A 62 4.70 7.17 -9.38
N ALA A 63 5.84 6.47 -9.28
CA ALA A 63 6.60 6.01 -10.44
C ALA A 63 5.83 4.97 -11.26
N TYR A 64 5.21 4.00 -10.61
CA TYR A 64 4.53 2.89 -11.29
C TYR A 64 3.02 3.09 -11.44
N GLY A 65 2.45 4.12 -10.82
CA GLY A 65 1.01 4.36 -10.83
C GLY A 65 0.21 3.15 -10.32
N THR A 66 0.75 2.43 -9.34
CA THR A 66 0.19 1.17 -8.80
C THR A 66 -1.25 1.32 -8.35
N MET A 67 -1.65 2.52 -7.96
CA MET A 67 -3.01 2.85 -7.51
C MET A 67 -4.00 3.12 -8.65
N LYS A 68 -3.55 3.22 -9.91
CA LYS A 68 -4.46 3.43 -11.05
C LYS A 68 -5.33 2.19 -11.25
N SER A 69 -6.63 2.39 -11.30
CA SER A 69 -7.62 1.34 -11.62
C SER A 69 -7.69 0.16 -10.61
N VAL A 70 -7.31 0.35 -9.34
CA VAL A 70 -7.38 -0.70 -8.29
C VAL A 70 -8.78 -1.32 -8.21
N LEU A 71 -9.84 -0.52 -8.28
CA LEU A 71 -11.23 -0.98 -8.18
C LEU A 71 -11.68 -1.87 -9.36
N LYS A 72 -11.06 -1.72 -10.54
CA LYS A 72 -11.42 -2.46 -11.76
C LYS A 72 -10.60 -3.74 -11.96
N ARG A 73 -9.55 -3.96 -11.15
CA ARG A 73 -8.66 -5.13 -11.29
C ARG A 73 -9.26 -6.35 -10.61
N GLY A 74 -9.10 -7.52 -11.24
CA GLY A 74 -9.39 -8.81 -10.60
C GLY A 74 -8.42 -9.08 -9.42
N TYR A 75 -8.83 -9.95 -8.50
CA TYR A 75 -8.06 -10.26 -7.28
C TYR A 75 -6.64 -10.76 -7.57
N TYR A 76 -6.47 -11.64 -8.55
CA TYR A 76 -5.15 -12.16 -8.94
C TYR A 76 -4.23 -11.07 -9.46
N ARG A 77 -4.74 -10.20 -10.34
CA ARG A 77 -3.96 -9.09 -10.90
C ARG A 77 -3.57 -8.08 -9.82
N ASP A 78 -4.43 -7.89 -8.85
CA ASP A 78 -4.16 -7.00 -7.72
C ASP A 78 -3.06 -7.57 -6.82
N PHE A 79 -3.08 -8.88 -6.56
CA PHE A 79 -2.01 -9.56 -5.83
C PHE A 79 -0.65 -9.40 -6.52
N VAL A 80 -0.58 -9.66 -7.84
CA VAL A 80 0.67 -9.52 -8.60
C VAL A 80 1.20 -8.09 -8.58
N VAL A 81 0.32 -7.09 -8.68
CA VAL A 81 0.72 -5.68 -8.61
C VAL A 81 1.23 -5.33 -7.22
N THR A 82 0.55 -5.80 -6.16
CA THR A 82 0.99 -5.58 -4.77
C THR A 82 2.33 -6.27 -4.52
N LEU A 83 2.53 -7.49 -5.00
CA LEU A 83 3.80 -8.20 -4.89
C LEU A 83 4.95 -7.45 -5.56
N LYS A 84 4.76 -6.99 -6.80
CA LYS A 84 5.76 -6.19 -7.51
C LYS A 84 6.08 -4.89 -6.77
N HIS A 85 5.07 -4.23 -6.24
CA HIS A 85 5.22 -3.01 -5.44
C HIS A 85 6.08 -3.28 -4.20
N THR A 86 5.73 -4.29 -3.41
CA THR A 86 6.48 -4.69 -2.20
C THR A 86 7.94 -5.04 -2.52
N ILE A 87 8.19 -5.77 -3.61
CA ILE A 87 9.56 -6.09 -4.04
C ILE A 87 10.34 -4.81 -4.36
N MET A 88 9.76 -3.85 -5.06
CA MET A 88 10.42 -2.60 -5.40
C MET A 88 10.76 -1.77 -4.16
N VAL A 89 9.84 -1.66 -3.21
CA VAL A 89 10.09 -1.00 -1.92
C VAL A 89 11.21 -1.72 -1.18
N GLY A 90 11.19 -3.06 -1.14
CA GLY A 90 12.25 -3.87 -0.52
C GLY A 90 13.62 -3.66 -1.15
N VAL A 91 13.70 -3.59 -2.48
CA VAL A 91 14.96 -3.31 -3.21
C VAL A 91 15.50 -1.92 -2.84
N LEU A 92 14.64 -0.89 -2.80
CA LEU A 92 15.05 0.45 -2.38
C LEU A 92 15.53 0.47 -0.95
N ALA A 93 14.88 -0.28 -0.04
CA ALA A 93 15.29 -0.41 1.35
C ALA A 93 16.68 -1.04 1.50
N VAL A 94 16.96 -2.11 0.74
CA VAL A 94 18.29 -2.75 0.73
C VAL A 94 19.35 -1.81 0.17
N LEU A 95 19.05 -1.10 -0.92
CA LEU A 95 19.96 -0.09 -1.49
C LEU A 95 20.27 1.01 -0.48
N TYR A 96 19.27 1.49 0.25
CA TYR A 96 19.48 2.49 1.29
C TYR A 96 20.43 2.01 2.38
N LEU A 97 20.20 0.81 2.93
CA LEU A 97 21.09 0.22 3.94
C LEU A 97 22.52 0.03 3.42
N PHE A 98 22.67 -0.31 2.15
CA PHE A 98 23.98 -0.45 1.53
C PHE A 98 24.69 0.90 1.41
N LEU A 99 23.98 1.95 1.02
CA LEU A 99 24.53 3.31 0.86
C LEU A 99 24.99 3.93 2.17
N ILE A 100 24.24 3.72 3.26
CA ILE A 100 24.63 4.25 4.59
C ILE A 100 25.67 3.38 5.31
N GLN A 101 26.05 2.22 4.72
CA GLN A 101 27.03 1.28 5.28
C GLN A 101 26.70 0.79 6.70
N GLU A 102 25.44 0.83 7.11
CA GLU A 102 24.97 0.40 8.43
C GLU A 102 24.23 -0.94 8.43
N THR A 103 24.48 -1.77 7.42
CA THR A 103 23.86 -3.11 7.27
C THR A 103 24.13 -4.04 8.44
N GLU A 104 25.20 -3.83 9.20
CA GLU A 104 25.52 -4.64 10.37
C GLU A 104 24.65 -4.27 11.59
N LYS A 105 24.24 -3.02 11.71
CA LYS A 105 23.44 -2.53 12.83
C LYS A 105 21.95 -2.76 12.68
N PHE A 106 21.50 -3.05 11.46
CA PHE A 106 20.10 -3.29 11.14
C PHE A 106 19.82 -4.79 10.95
N SER A 107 18.79 -5.30 11.63
CA SER A 107 18.41 -6.70 11.53
C SER A 107 17.82 -7.02 10.14
N ARG A 108 18.51 -7.84 9.37
CA ARG A 108 18.04 -8.32 8.05
C ARG A 108 16.71 -9.06 8.16
N LEU A 109 16.52 -9.79 9.27
CA LEU A 109 15.29 -10.51 9.56
C LEU A 109 14.11 -9.54 9.73
N THR A 110 14.31 -8.41 10.39
CA THR A 110 13.29 -7.37 10.55
C THR A 110 12.84 -6.84 9.18
N LEU A 111 13.75 -6.61 8.24
CA LEU A 111 13.39 -6.14 6.90
C LEU A 111 12.56 -7.17 6.13
N ILE A 112 13.03 -8.42 6.09
CA ILE A 112 12.33 -9.51 5.38
C ILE A 112 10.92 -9.71 5.98
N LEU A 113 10.82 -9.72 7.30
CA LEU A 113 9.56 -9.89 8.01
C LEU A 113 8.61 -8.71 7.76
N THR A 114 9.15 -7.48 7.74
CA THR A 114 8.38 -6.28 7.38
C THR A 114 7.78 -6.42 6.00
N MET A 115 8.56 -6.83 4.99
CA MET A 115 8.06 -7.00 3.63
C MET A 115 7.00 -8.10 3.53
N ALA A 116 7.19 -9.22 4.25
CA ALA A 116 6.21 -10.31 4.27
C ALA A 116 4.88 -9.87 4.91
N ILE A 117 4.93 -9.26 6.08
CA ILE A 117 3.74 -8.77 6.79
C ILE A 117 3.07 -7.65 5.99
N TYR A 118 3.84 -6.72 5.43
CA TYR A 118 3.32 -5.64 4.59
C TYR A 118 2.55 -6.17 3.38
N LEU A 119 3.09 -7.15 2.65
CA LEU A 119 2.42 -7.78 1.52
C LEU A 119 1.06 -8.35 1.92
N VAL A 120 1.01 -9.12 3.02
CA VAL A 120 -0.22 -9.75 3.51
C VAL A 120 -1.23 -8.72 3.96
N LEU A 121 -0.81 -7.72 4.76
CA LEU A 121 -1.69 -6.66 5.25
C LEU A 121 -2.27 -5.82 4.12
N THR A 122 -1.42 -5.32 3.24
CA THR A 122 -1.85 -4.47 2.12
C THR A 122 -2.81 -5.21 1.20
N TYR A 123 -2.52 -6.46 0.85
CA TYR A 123 -3.43 -7.25 0.02
C TYR A 123 -4.77 -7.47 0.72
N THR A 124 -4.77 -7.87 1.98
CA THR A 124 -5.99 -8.09 2.78
C THR A 124 -6.84 -6.83 2.89
N VAL A 125 -6.21 -5.70 3.23
CA VAL A 125 -6.89 -4.40 3.35
C VAL A 125 -7.50 -3.97 2.02
N ARG A 126 -6.78 -4.12 0.91
CA ARG A 126 -7.29 -3.81 -0.44
C ARG A 126 -8.50 -4.65 -0.81
N VAL A 127 -8.47 -5.96 -0.52
CA VAL A 127 -9.61 -6.86 -0.77
C VAL A 127 -10.82 -6.48 0.10
N LEU A 128 -10.60 -6.21 1.39
CA LEU A 128 -11.67 -5.78 2.30
C LEU A 128 -12.29 -4.45 1.87
N TRP A 129 -11.44 -3.46 1.53
CA TRP A 129 -11.89 -2.15 1.06
C TRP A 129 -12.71 -2.23 -0.22
N LYS A 130 -12.29 -3.08 -1.17
CA LYS A 130 -13.08 -3.36 -2.39
C LYS A 130 -14.45 -3.95 -2.07
N LYS A 131 -14.53 -4.88 -1.12
CA LYS A 131 -15.80 -5.50 -0.71
C LYS A 131 -16.73 -4.47 -0.05
N LEU A 132 -16.18 -3.61 0.81
CA LEU A 132 -16.96 -2.56 1.48
C LEU A 132 -17.50 -1.53 0.47
N LEU A 133 -16.66 -1.03 -0.43
CA LEU A 133 -17.09 -0.11 -1.48
C LEU A 133 -18.10 -0.74 -2.45
N GLY A 134 -17.91 -2.02 -2.81
CA GLY A 134 -18.83 -2.77 -3.65
C GLY A 134 -20.21 -2.95 -2.98
N LYS A 135 -20.26 -3.11 -1.66
CA LYS A 135 -21.50 -3.18 -0.90
C LYS A 135 -22.22 -1.81 -0.87
N GLN A 136 -21.49 -0.74 -0.60
CA GLN A 136 -22.05 0.63 -0.61
C GLN A 136 -22.58 1.04 -1.99
N MET A 137 -21.93 0.60 -3.06
CA MET A 137 -22.41 0.88 -4.43
C MET A 137 -23.66 0.07 -4.78
N LYS A 138 -23.89 -1.10 -4.17
CA LYS A 138 -25.12 -1.88 -4.32
C LYS A 138 -26.28 -1.30 -3.51
N ASP A 139 -26.01 -0.86 -2.28
CA ASP A 139 -27.05 -0.28 -1.41
C ASP A 139 -27.41 1.18 -1.77
N GLY A 140 -26.50 1.91 -2.45
CA GLY A 140 -26.73 3.30 -2.87
C GLY A 140 -27.17 3.51 -4.32
N GLY A 141 -27.43 2.47 -5.07
CA GLY A 141 -27.60 2.55 -6.53
C GLY A 141 -28.68 1.68 -7.13
N GLU A 142 -29.94 1.85 -6.72
CA GLU A 142 -31.04 1.69 -7.69
C GLU A 142 -31.03 2.90 -8.67
N ARG A 143 -29.99 3.01 -9.46
CA ARG A 143 -30.09 3.78 -10.72
C ARG A 143 -30.75 2.85 -11.72
N LYS A 144 -32.10 2.93 -11.80
CA LYS A 144 -32.88 2.40 -12.90
C LYS A 144 -32.24 2.90 -14.19
N LEU A 145 -31.59 2.01 -14.93
CA LEU A 145 -31.25 2.21 -16.32
C LEU A 145 -32.59 2.21 -17.10
N LEU A 146 -33.17 3.37 -17.29
CA LEU A 146 -34.23 3.57 -18.25
C LEU A 146 -33.58 3.44 -19.66
N ILE A 147 -33.65 2.24 -20.23
CA ILE A 147 -33.37 2.02 -21.63
C ILE A 147 -34.64 2.54 -22.38
N ILE A 148 -34.56 3.74 -22.90
CA ILE A 148 -35.56 4.25 -23.85
C ILE A 148 -35.20 3.60 -25.18
N THR A 149 -35.88 2.53 -25.53
CA THR A 149 -35.91 1.99 -26.89
C THR A 149 -36.90 2.81 -27.67
N SER A 150 -36.42 3.64 -28.58
CA SER A 150 -37.27 4.27 -29.61
C SER A 150 -37.43 3.22 -30.69
N GLU A 151 -38.64 2.70 -30.86
CA GLU A 151 -39.05 1.99 -32.08
C GLU A 151 -39.48 3.03 -33.09
N GLU A 152 -38.80 3.10 -34.23
CA GLU A 152 -39.33 3.49 -35.52
C GLU A 152 -39.24 2.32 -36.48
#